data_0af8d5ddec68ed392fd2820e3211bc7a
#
_entry.id   0af8d5ddec68ed392fd2820e3211bc7a
#
_cell.length_a   1.000
_cell.length_b   1.000
_cell.length_c   1.000
_cell.angle_alpha   90.00
_cell.angle_beta   90.00
_cell.angle_gamma   90.00
#
_symmetry.space_group_name_H-M   'P 1'
#
loop_
_entity.id
_entity.type
_entity.pdbx_description
1 polymer ?
#
loop_
_entity_poly.entity_id
_entity_poly.type
_entity_poly.pdbx_seq_one_letter_code
_entity_poly.pdbx_strand_id
1 'polypeptide(L)'
;MNRCVLFDTETTGLDPELGDRVIEVAALELVNDLPTGRHFHALVDPERDVPEEATRIHGFTAAHLTGKPKFADIAGGLVEFFADARLIAHNAAFDFRFLDAEFGRLGRAVLDQARMIDTLALAKKRFPGMPNSLDALCRRFAIDLSQRKTHNALLDCQLLAKVYVELIGGRQHGLVLATIGPSTPIEIYTRVGSRTIRVLTPGAAEIAAHQAMLTRLRDPIWAMD
;
A
#
# COMPACT_ATOMS: atom_id res chain seq x y z
N MET A 1 -1.73 -17.13 -2.55
CA MET A 1 -1.04 -15.88 -2.17
C MET A 1 -1.64 -14.77 -2.99
N ASN A 2 -1.99 -13.63 -2.37
CA ASN A 2 -2.53 -12.48 -3.10
C ASN A 2 -1.34 -11.64 -3.59
N ARG A 3 -1.02 -11.78 -4.89
CA ARG A 3 0.05 -11.01 -5.54
C ARG A 3 -0.55 -9.79 -6.22
N CYS A 4 -0.03 -8.62 -5.93
CA CYS A 4 -0.34 -7.37 -6.60
C CYS A 4 0.95 -6.73 -7.12
N VAL A 5 0.83 -5.91 -8.15
CA VAL A 5 1.93 -5.06 -8.62
C VAL A 5 1.45 -3.61 -8.57
N LEU A 6 2.16 -2.82 -7.81
CA LEU A 6 1.96 -1.38 -7.73
C LEU A 6 2.90 -0.73 -8.73
N PHE A 7 2.41 0.21 -9.53
CA PHE A 7 3.20 0.86 -10.56
C PHE A 7 2.86 2.34 -10.73
N ASP A 8 3.76 3.05 -11.37
CA ASP A 8 3.65 4.47 -11.68
C ASP A 8 4.40 4.77 -12.97
N THR A 9 3.99 5.79 -13.70
CA THR A 9 4.60 6.20 -14.96
C THR A 9 4.84 7.70 -15.00
N GLU A 10 6.00 8.12 -15.52
CA GLU A 10 6.24 9.51 -15.94
C GLU A 10 6.11 9.61 -17.46
N THR A 11 5.64 10.76 -17.94
CA THR A 11 5.25 10.92 -19.34
C THR A 11 5.68 12.27 -19.91
N THR A 12 5.73 12.39 -21.24
CA THR A 12 6.03 13.67 -21.90
C THR A 12 4.88 14.68 -21.84
N GLY A 13 3.70 14.27 -21.39
CA GLY A 13 2.52 15.10 -21.31
C GLY A 13 1.33 14.34 -20.75
N LEU A 14 0.11 14.77 -21.06
CA LEU A 14 -1.10 14.26 -20.41
C LEU A 14 -1.97 13.38 -21.31
N ASP A 15 -1.67 13.31 -22.60
CA ASP A 15 -2.55 12.63 -23.55
C ASP A 15 -1.77 11.79 -24.59
N PRO A 16 -1.81 10.45 -24.49
CA PRO A 16 -1.14 9.56 -25.40
C PRO A 16 -1.76 9.59 -26.81
N GLU A 17 -3.01 10.03 -26.98
CA GLU A 17 -3.66 10.18 -28.29
C GLU A 17 -3.11 11.40 -29.05
N LEU A 18 -2.65 12.42 -28.32
CA LEU A 18 -1.93 13.57 -28.89
C LEU A 18 -0.43 13.29 -29.10
N GLY A 19 -0.01 12.05 -28.92
CA GLY A 19 1.34 11.59 -29.18
C GLY A 19 2.27 11.67 -27.96
N ASP A 20 1.76 11.93 -26.76
CA ASP A 20 2.58 11.83 -25.56
C ASP A 20 3.03 10.41 -25.30
N ARG A 21 4.20 10.25 -24.71
CA ARG A 21 4.91 9.00 -24.54
C ARG A 21 5.30 8.77 -23.08
N VAL A 22 5.44 7.51 -22.71
CA VAL A 22 6.04 7.11 -21.44
C VAL A 22 7.55 7.35 -21.47
N ILE A 23 8.10 7.92 -20.40
CA ILE A 23 9.55 8.16 -20.22
C ILE A 23 10.15 7.46 -19.02
N GLU A 24 9.34 7.06 -18.06
CA GLU A 24 9.77 6.24 -16.93
C GLU A 24 8.64 5.29 -16.56
N VAL A 25 8.98 4.05 -16.24
CA VAL A 25 8.06 3.08 -15.64
C VAL A 25 8.73 2.47 -14.42
N ALA A 26 8.04 2.50 -13.31
CA ALA A 26 8.42 1.75 -12.13
C ALA A 26 7.28 0.84 -11.67
N ALA A 27 7.63 -0.34 -11.16
CA ALA A 27 6.66 -1.26 -10.60
C ALA A 27 7.26 -2.00 -9.40
N LEU A 28 6.47 -2.17 -8.34
CA LEU A 28 6.83 -2.88 -7.11
C LEU A 28 5.91 -4.07 -6.89
N GLU A 29 6.49 -5.21 -6.54
CA GLU A 29 5.71 -6.39 -6.17
C GLU A 29 5.27 -6.32 -4.72
N LEU A 30 3.98 -6.58 -4.51
CA LEU A 30 3.38 -6.79 -3.19
C LEU A 30 2.86 -8.22 -3.09
N VAL A 31 3.11 -8.86 -1.97
CA VAL A 31 2.52 -10.16 -1.62
C VAL A 31 1.82 -10.02 -0.27
N ASN A 32 0.52 -10.33 -0.24
CA ASN A 32 -0.33 -10.08 0.92
C ASN A 32 -0.20 -8.62 1.43
N ASP A 33 -0.25 -7.68 0.48
CA ASP A 33 -0.18 -6.23 0.68
C ASP A 33 1.15 -5.70 1.24
N LEU A 34 2.20 -6.50 1.30
CA LEU A 34 3.53 -6.12 1.76
C LEU A 34 4.55 -6.16 0.61
N PRO A 35 5.43 -5.14 0.48
CA PRO A 35 6.51 -5.14 -0.50
C PRO A 35 7.46 -6.33 -0.32
N THR A 36 7.76 -7.03 -1.42
CA THR A 36 8.71 -8.15 -1.42
C THR A 36 10.16 -7.71 -1.65
N GLY A 37 10.36 -6.48 -2.11
CA GLY A 37 11.64 -5.96 -2.57
C GLY A 37 11.88 -6.19 -4.07
N ARG A 38 11.11 -7.04 -4.74
CA ARG A 38 11.17 -7.18 -6.20
C ARG A 38 10.56 -5.94 -6.86
N HIS A 39 11.26 -5.40 -7.83
CA HIS A 39 10.79 -4.24 -8.58
C HIS A 39 11.25 -4.31 -10.04
N PHE A 40 10.52 -3.60 -10.89
CA PHE A 40 10.90 -3.27 -12.25
C PHE A 40 11.09 -1.77 -12.32
N HIS A 41 12.13 -1.30 -13.02
CA HIS A 41 12.33 0.12 -13.23
C HIS A 41 13.07 0.34 -14.55
N ALA A 42 12.55 1.23 -15.38
CA ALA A 42 13.18 1.61 -16.63
C ALA A 42 12.91 3.07 -16.97
N LEU A 43 13.98 3.78 -17.38
CA LEU A 43 13.87 5.01 -18.15
C LEU A 43 13.73 4.64 -19.61
N VAL A 44 12.88 5.37 -20.33
CA VAL A 44 12.49 5.08 -21.72
C VAL A 44 12.82 6.28 -22.60
N ASP A 45 13.46 6.03 -23.74
CA ASP A 45 13.58 7.02 -24.81
C ASP A 45 12.21 7.19 -25.49
N PRO A 46 11.54 8.33 -25.34
CA PRO A 46 10.21 8.56 -25.91
C PRO A 46 10.21 8.77 -27.42
N GLU A 47 11.39 8.82 -28.06
CA GLU A 47 11.56 9.14 -29.48
C GLU A 47 10.93 10.49 -29.89
N ARG A 48 10.83 11.40 -28.95
CA ARG A 48 10.32 12.76 -29.12
C ARG A 48 10.91 13.71 -28.08
N ASP A 49 10.73 15.01 -28.27
CA ASP A 49 11.13 16.02 -27.30
C ASP A 49 10.30 15.92 -26.02
N VAL A 50 10.93 16.30 -24.90
CA VAL A 50 10.29 16.41 -23.60
C VAL A 50 9.94 17.86 -23.33
N PRO A 51 8.66 18.24 -23.24
CA PRO A 51 8.24 19.60 -22.97
C PRO A 51 8.77 20.11 -21.61
N GLU A 52 9.10 21.40 -21.53
CA GLU A 52 9.58 22.00 -20.29
C GLU A 52 8.60 21.85 -19.12
N GLU A 53 7.31 21.86 -19.41
CA GLU A 53 6.26 21.67 -18.41
C GLU A 53 6.34 20.30 -17.76
N ALA A 54 6.56 19.24 -18.54
CA ALA A 54 6.78 17.90 -18.06
C ALA A 54 8.10 17.80 -17.29
N THR A 55 9.18 18.37 -17.85
CA THR A 55 10.49 18.43 -17.19
C THR A 55 10.42 19.10 -15.80
N ARG A 56 9.59 20.13 -15.62
CA ARG A 56 9.41 20.77 -14.30
C ARG A 56 8.77 19.85 -13.27
N ILE A 57 8.00 18.86 -13.71
CA ILE A 57 7.32 17.90 -12.83
C ILE A 57 8.27 16.78 -12.41
N HIS A 58 8.84 16.06 -13.38
CA HIS A 58 9.65 14.85 -13.12
C HIS A 58 11.16 15.07 -13.20
N GLY A 59 11.64 16.21 -13.70
CA GLY A 59 13.06 16.55 -13.76
C GLY A 59 13.85 15.94 -14.92
N PHE A 60 13.24 15.11 -15.77
CA PHE A 60 13.93 14.52 -16.92
C PHE A 60 13.90 15.47 -18.12
N THR A 61 15.03 15.56 -18.81
CA THR A 61 15.16 16.26 -20.10
C THR A 61 15.38 15.23 -21.20
N ALA A 62 15.22 15.64 -22.45
CA ALA A 62 15.53 14.79 -23.60
C ALA A 62 16.96 14.20 -23.52
N ALA A 63 17.94 14.97 -23.03
CA ALA A 63 19.32 14.52 -22.85
C ALA A 63 19.46 13.36 -21.83
N HIS A 64 18.61 13.29 -20.81
CA HIS A 64 18.62 12.19 -19.84
C HIS A 64 18.06 10.89 -20.42
N LEU A 65 17.23 11.00 -21.46
CA LEU A 65 16.48 9.87 -22.06
C LEU A 65 17.09 9.39 -23.37
N THR A 66 17.86 10.21 -24.04
CA THR A 66 18.56 9.83 -25.27
C THR A 66 19.46 8.63 -25.04
N GLY A 67 19.28 7.58 -25.86
CA GLY A 67 20.02 6.33 -25.78
C GLY A 67 19.54 5.39 -24.68
N LYS A 68 18.46 5.70 -23.98
CA LYS A 68 17.76 4.73 -23.13
C LYS A 68 17.00 3.73 -24.01
N PRO A 69 16.63 2.55 -23.47
CA PRO A 69 15.77 1.61 -24.18
C PRO A 69 14.48 2.30 -24.65
N LYS A 70 13.99 1.92 -25.81
CA LYS A 70 12.64 2.30 -26.25
C LYS A 70 11.60 1.47 -25.49
N PHE A 71 10.34 1.92 -25.51
CA PHE A 71 9.27 1.16 -24.84
C PHE A 71 9.17 -0.27 -25.39
N ALA A 72 9.41 -0.47 -26.69
CA ALA A 72 9.44 -1.79 -27.32
C ALA A 72 10.43 -2.76 -26.65
N ASP A 73 11.58 -2.25 -26.22
CA ASP A 73 12.66 -3.06 -25.63
C ASP A 73 12.31 -3.53 -24.21
N ILE A 74 11.55 -2.71 -23.48
CA ILE A 74 11.18 -3.01 -22.07
C ILE A 74 9.81 -3.69 -21.94
N ALA A 75 8.96 -3.60 -22.97
CA ALA A 75 7.57 -4.06 -22.92
C ALA A 75 7.44 -5.55 -22.57
N GLY A 76 8.35 -6.39 -23.04
CA GLY A 76 8.36 -7.82 -22.72
C GLY A 76 8.58 -8.07 -21.23
N GLY A 77 9.62 -7.48 -20.67
CA GLY A 77 9.94 -7.60 -19.23
C GLY A 77 8.86 -6.99 -18.32
N LEU A 78 8.23 -5.89 -18.75
CA LEU A 78 7.13 -5.28 -18.02
C LEU A 78 5.90 -6.19 -17.95
N VAL A 79 5.51 -6.79 -19.09
CA VAL A 79 4.40 -7.76 -19.14
C VAL A 79 4.70 -8.98 -18.27
N GLU A 80 5.92 -9.51 -18.34
CA GLU A 80 6.34 -10.63 -17.49
C GLU A 80 6.30 -10.26 -16.00
N PHE A 81 6.72 -9.03 -15.65
CA PHE A 81 6.66 -8.56 -14.27
C PHE A 81 5.21 -8.38 -13.79
N PHE A 82 4.32 -7.88 -14.62
CA PHE A 82 2.90 -7.77 -14.31
C PHE A 82 2.22 -9.14 -14.20
N ALA A 83 2.55 -10.08 -15.08
CA ALA A 83 1.92 -11.39 -15.17
C ALA A 83 0.38 -11.30 -15.03
N ASP A 84 -0.21 -12.08 -14.12
CA ASP A 84 -1.65 -12.11 -13.79
C ASP A 84 -2.01 -11.27 -12.55
N ALA A 85 -1.06 -10.53 -11.96
CA ALA A 85 -1.28 -9.76 -10.75
C ALA A 85 -2.33 -8.65 -10.93
N ARG A 86 -3.01 -8.28 -9.84
CA ARG A 86 -3.78 -7.03 -9.79
C ARG A 86 -2.81 -5.85 -9.85
N LEU A 87 -3.22 -4.81 -10.60
CA LEU A 87 -2.38 -3.65 -10.89
C LEU A 87 -2.89 -2.44 -10.11
N ILE A 88 -2.03 -1.89 -9.27
CA ILE A 88 -2.33 -0.79 -8.35
C ILE A 88 -1.61 0.46 -8.82
N ALA A 89 -2.34 1.57 -9.01
CA ALA A 89 -1.73 2.88 -9.26
C ALA A 89 -2.56 4.00 -8.61
N HIS A 90 -2.00 5.21 -8.56
CA HIS A 90 -2.69 6.39 -8.02
C HIS A 90 -3.24 7.24 -9.15
N ASN A 91 -4.55 7.31 -9.34
CA ASN A 91 -5.21 7.77 -10.55
C ASN A 91 -4.96 6.79 -11.73
N ALA A 92 -5.14 5.52 -11.44
CA ALA A 92 -4.73 4.39 -12.28
C ALA A 92 -5.20 4.47 -13.74
N ALA A 93 -6.33 5.12 -14.01
CA ALA A 93 -6.83 5.32 -15.36
C ALA A 93 -5.83 6.08 -16.26
N PHE A 94 -5.02 6.98 -15.69
CA PHE A 94 -3.98 7.70 -16.40
C PHE A 94 -2.88 6.75 -16.88
N ASP A 95 -2.31 5.99 -15.98
CA ASP A 95 -1.20 5.06 -16.26
C ASP A 95 -1.63 3.94 -17.21
N PHE A 96 -2.83 3.39 -16.99
CA PHE A 96 -3.39 2.38 -17.87
C PHE A 96 -3.53 2.90 -19.29
N ARG A 97 -4.07 4.10 -19.49
CA ARG A 97 -4.23 4.72 -20.80
C ARG A 97 -2.89 4.90 -21.52
N PHE A 98 -1.85 5.34 -20.81
CA PHE A 98 -0.52 5.48 -21.38
C PHE A 98 0.11 4.14 -21.74
N LEU A 99 0.06 3.15 -20.85
CA LEU A 99 0.58 1.82 -21.15
C LEU A 99 -0.20 1.13 -22.26
N ASP A 100 -1.53 1.27 -22.30
CA ASP A 100 -2.37 0.72 -23.35
C ASP A 100 -2.03 1.32 -24.72
N ALA A 101 -1.77 2.64 -24.77
CA ALA A 101 -1.32 3.30 -25.99
C ALA A 101 0.05 2.81 -26.45
N GLU A 102 0.99 2.64 -25.53
CA GLU A 102 2.32 2.11 -25.84
C GLU A 102 2.25 0.63 -26.30
N PHE A 103 1.48 -0.22 -25.63
CA PHE A 103 1.25 -1.60 -26.07
C PHE A 103 0.53 -1.66 -27.41
N GLY A 104 -0.46 -0.79 -27.63
CA GLY A 104 -1.18 -0.68 -28.90
C GLY A 104 -0.26 -0.33 -30.09
N ARG A 105 0.71 0.59 -29.90
CA ARG A 105 1.74 0.92 -30.91
C ARG A 105 2.59 -0.30 -31.28
N LEU A 106 2.74 -1.24 -30.36
CA LEU A 106 3.48 -2.49 -30.58
C LEU A 106 2.59 -3.65 -31.09
N GLY A 107 1.29 -3.41 -31.32
CA GLY A 107 0.34 -4.46 -31.68
C GLY A 107 0.12 -5.49 -30.58
N ARG A 108 0.40 -5.14 -29.32
CA ARG A 108 0.17 -6.00 -28.16
C ARG A 108 -1.21 -5.75 -27.55
N ALA A 109 -1.70 -6.73 -26.79
CA ALA A 109 -2.95 -6.59 -26.06
C ALA A 109 -2.83 -5.49 -24.99
N VAL A 110 -3.89 -4.72 -24.80
CA VAL A 110 -4.06 -3.74 -23.74
C VAL A 110 -4.18 -4.43 -22.37
N LEU A 111 -3.99 -3.68 -21.31
CA LEU A 111 -4.12 -4.18 -19.95
C LEU A 111 -5.59 -4.48 -19.61
N ASP A 112 -5.83 -5.60 -18.95
CA ASP A 112 -7.18 -5.94 -18.49
C ASP A 112 -7.62 -4.97 -17.37
N GLN A 113 -8.63 -4.17 -17.66
CA GLN A 113 -9.19 -3.18 -16.73
C GLN A 113 -9.76 -3.81 -15.46
N ALA A 114 -10.17 -5.09 -15.50
CA ALA A 114 -10.63 -5.81 -14.32
C ALA A 114 -9.53 -6.02 -13.26
N ARG A 115 -8.27 -5.89 -13.66
CA ARG A 115 -7.10 -5.99 -12.78
C ARG A 115 -6.78 -4.68 -12.05
N MET A 116 -7.39 -3.56 -12.46
CA MET A 116 -7.07 -2.23 -11.96
C MET A 116 -7.55 -2.01 -10.53
N ILE A 117 -6.67 -1.47 -9.69
CA ILE A 117 -6.98 -0.91 -8.37
C ILE A 117 -6.54 0.55 -8.38
N ASP A 118 -7.49 1.46 -8.33
CA ASP A 118 -7.19 2.89 -8.23
C ASP A 118 -7.19 3.37 -6.78
N THR A 119 -6.00 3.69 -6.27
CA THR A 119 -5.84 4.18 -4.89
C THR A 119 -6.42 5.59 -4.70
N LEU A 120 -6.53 6.42 -5.74
CA LEU A 120 -7.21 7.70 -5.67
C LEU A 120 -8.71 7.51 -5.43
N ALA A 121 -9.33 6.53 -6.11
CA ALA A 121 -10.73 6.19 -5.89
C ALA A 121 -10.97 5.64 -4.47
N LEU A 122 -10.06 4.78 -3.97
CA LEU A 122 -10.11 4.30 -2.58
C LEU A 122 -9.97 5.45 -1.58
N ALA A 123 -9.04 6.38 -1.81
CA ALA A 123 -8.83 7.54 -0.96
C ALA A 123 -10.04 8.48 -0.95
N LYS A 124 -10.63 8.78 -2.11
CA LYS A 124 -11.85 9.59 -2.23
C LYS A 124 -13.02 8.97 -1.48
N LYS A 125 -13.17 7.65 -1.51
CA LYS A 125 -14.18 6.93 -0.74
C LYS A 125 -13.96 7.03 0.77
N ARG A 126 -12.69 6.93 1.21
CA ARG A 126 -12.34 6.97 2.64
C ARG A 126 -12.33 8.39 3.20
N PHE A 127 -11.97 9.38 2.40
CA PHE A 127 -11.81 10.79 2.78
C PHE A 127 -12.56 11.72 1.81
N PRO A 128 -13.88 11.66 1.77
CA PRO A 128 -14.67 12.48 0.86
C PRO A 128 -14.44 13.98 1.13
N GLY A 129 -14.33 14.77 0.07
CA GLY A 129 -14.12 16.22 0.17
C GLY A 129 -12.72 16.68 0.62
N MET A 130 -11.81 15.75 0.92
CA MET A 130 -10.44 16.07 1.32
C MET A 130 -9.46 15.99 0.14
N PRO A 131 -8.30 16.69 0.19
CA PRO A 131 -7.23 16.47 -0.77
C PRO A 131 -6.74 15.02 -0.70
N ASN A 132 -6.70 14.34 -1.85
CA ASN A 132 -6.34 12.93 -1.97
C ASN A 132 -5.20 12.66 -2.97
N SER A 133 -4.37 13.67 -3.29
CA SER A 133 -3.11 13.44 -4.02
C SER A 133 -2.16 12.58 -3.20
N LEU A 134 -1.19 11.93 -3.83
CA LEU A 134 -0.18 11.12 -3.15
C LEU A 134 0.50 11.89 -2.00
N ASP A 135 0.89 13.15 -2.24
CA ASP A 135 1.44 14.04 -1.22
C ASP A 135 0.49 14.30 -0.04
N ALA A 136 -0.78 14.55 -0.35
CA ALA A 136 -1.78 14.81 0.69
C ALA A 136 -2.01 13.56 1.56
N LEU A 137 -2.00 12.38 0.94
CA LEU A 137 -2.13 11.11 1.64
C LEU A 137 -0.88 10.80 2.48
N CYS A 138 0.32 11.01 1.93
CA CYS A 138 1.56 10.84 2.67
C CYS A 138 1.59 11.73 3.92
N ARG A 139 1.25 13.03 3.79
CA ARG A 139 1.16 13.93 4.95
C ARG A 139 0.12 13.46 5.98
N ARG A 140 -1.04 13.00 5.52
CA ARG A 140 -2.12 12.50 6.39
C ARG A 140 -1.71 11.27 7.17
N PHE A 141 -0.95 10.37 6.58
CA PHE A 141 -0.46 9.14 7.19
C PHE A 141 0.91 9.28 7.85
N ALA A 142 1.45 10.50 7.94
CA ALA A 142 2.79 10.78 8.49
C ALA A 142 3.91 9.98 7.80
N ILE A 143 3.79 9.79 6.47
CA ILE A 143 4.81 9.17 5.63
C ILE A 143 5.80 10.27 5.22
N ASP A 144 7.09 10.01 5.42
CA ASP A 144 8.17 10.95 5.12
C ASP A 144 8.29 11.20 3.60
N LEU A 145 8.24 12.48 3.22
CA LEU A 145 8.37 13.01 1.86
C LEU A 145 9.73 13.68 1.62
N SER A 146 10.65 13.68 2.57
CA SER A 146 11.90 14.47 2.51
C SER A 146 12.75 14.20 1.28
N GLN A 147 12.65 13.00 0.72
CA GLN A 147 13.39 12.59 -0.48
C GLN A 147 12.66 12.93 -1.79
N ARG A 148 11.37 13.32 -1.74
CA ARG A 148 10.57 13.63 -2.92
C ARG A 148 10.72 15.09 -3.32
N LYS A 149 11.77 15.41 -4.08
CA LYS A 149 12.01 16.76 -4.63
C LYS A 149 11.30 16.98 -5.97
N THR A 150 11.23 15.95 -6.78
CA THR A 150 10.53 15.87 -8.06
C THR A 150 9.73 14.57 -8.10
N HIS A 151 8.81 14.47 -9.06
CA HIS A 151 8.16 13.20 -9.34
C HIS A 151 9.19 12.22 -9.91
N ASN A 152 9.17 11.00 -9.42
CA ASN A 152 10.01 9.91 -9.89
C ASN A 152 9.23 8.62 -9.67
N ALA A 153 8.98 7.88 -10.72
CA ALA A 153 8.08 6.73 -10.66
C ALA A 153 8.48 5.69 -9.61
N LEU A 154 9.78 5.44 -9.43
CA LEU A 154 10.22 4.46 -8.44
C LEU A 154 9.98 4.93 -6.99
N LEU A 155 10.28 6.19 -6.70
CA LEU A 155 10.03 6.77 -5.37
C LEU A 155 8.53 6.87 -5.10
N ASP A 156 7.75 7.28 -6.11
CA ASP A 156 6.30 7.40 -6.00
C ASP A 156 5.64 6.03 -5.78
N CYS A 157 6.12 4.98 -6.43
CA CYS A 157 5.75 3.61 -6.10
C CYS A 157 6.05 3.23 -4.64
N GLN A 158 7.22 3.59 -4.11
CA GLN A 158 7.58 3.27 -2.72
C GLN A 158 6.70 4.00 -1.71
N LEU A 159 6.38 5.27 -1.99
CA LEU A 159 5.46 6.07 -1.18
C LEU A 159 4.04 5.53 -1.27
N LEU A 160 3.60 5.21 -2.49
CA LEU A 160 2.27 4.66 -2.75
C LEU A 160 2.07 3.29 -2.08
N ALA A 161 3.09 2.45 -2.00
CA ALA A 161 3.01 1.18 -1.28
C ALA A 161 2.67 1.40 0.21
N LYS A 162 3.30 2.39 0.85
CA LYS A 162 3.00 2.75 2.24
C LYS A 162 1.58 3.32 2.37
N VAL A 163 1.18 4.22 1.47
CA VAL A 163 -0.17 4.80 1.42
C VAL A 163 -1.23 3.72 1.20
N TYR A 164 -0.98 2.78 0.29
CA TYR A 164 -1.91 1.69 -0.01
C TYR A 164 -2.20 0.83 1.22
N VAL A 165 -1.17 0.42 1.95
CA VAL A 165 -1.33 -0.34 3.21
C VAL A 165 -2.24 0.43 4.19
N GLU A 166 -2.02 1.73 4.35
CA GLU A 166 -2.86 2.56 5.23
C GLU A 166 -4.30 2.69 4.70
N LEU A 167 -4.49 2.81 3.38
CA LEU A 167 -5.82 2.91 2.77
C LEU A 167 -6.67 1.65 2.95
N ILE A 168 -6.07 0.46 2.90
CA ILE A 168 -6.79 -0.81 3.05
C ILE A 168 -7.02 -1.24 4.51
N GLY A 169 -6.58 -0.43 5.48
CA GLY A 169 -6.84 -0.70 6.90
C GLY A 169 -5.61 -0.64 7.80
N GLY A 170 -4.45 -0.23 7.26
CA GLY A 170 -3.20 -0.13 8.00
C GLY A 170 -2.57 -1.50 8.27
N ARG A 171 -1.44 -1.51 8.98
CA ARG A 171 -0.73 -2.73 9.39
C ARG A 171 -1.53 -3.63 10.33
N GLN A 172 -2.59 -3.09 10.90
CA GLN A 172 -3.54 -3.84 11.71
C GLN A 172 -4.76 -4.14 10.85
N HIS A 173 -4.80 -5.34 10.24
CA HIS A 173 -6.06 -5.85 9.70
C HIS A 173 -7.05 -5.83 10.87
N GLY A 174 -8.09 -4.98 10.76
CA GLY A 174 -9.16 -4.95 11.74
C GLY A 174 -9.61 -6.40 11.96
N LEU A 175 -9.72 -6.80 13.22
CA LEU A 175 -10.36 -8.06 13.55
C LEU A 175 -11.77 -7.95 12.97
N VAL A 176 -11.98 -8.46 11.77
CA VAL A 176 -13.30 -8.69 11.23
C VAL A 176 -13.86 -9.81 12.09
N LEU A 177 -14.44 -9.42 13.21
CA LEU A 177 -15.45 -10.27 13.83
C LEU A 177 -16.46 -10.51 12.72
N ALA A 178 -16.40 -11.70 12.12
CA ALA A 178 -17.40 -12.11 11.17
C ALA A 178 -18.73 -11.74 11.81
N THR A 179 -19.44 -10.80 11.19
CA THR A 179 -20.85 -10.60 11.50
C THR A 179 -21.46 -11.95 11.21
N ILE A 180 -21.63 -12.75 12.27
CA ILE A 180 -22.39 -13.97 12.23
C ILE A 180 -23.70 -13.53 11.61
N GLY A 181 -23.99 -14.02 10.40
CA GLY A 181 -25.26 -13.80 9.73
C GLY A 181 -26.40 -14.15 10.67
N PRO A 182 -27.67 -13.84 10.32
CA PRO A 182 -28.79 -13.86 11.25
C PRO A 182 -28.74 -15.11 12.11
N SER A 183 -28.44 -14.86 13.35
CA SER A 183 -28.08 -15.77 14.42
C SER A 183 -28.81 -17.09 14.35
N THR A 184 -28.10 -18.19 14.18
CA THR A 184 -28.43 -19.36 15.01
C THR A 184 -28.53 -18.87 16.45
N PRO A 185 -29.64 -19.08 17.13
CA PRO A 185 -29.79 -18.62 18.52
C PRO A 185 -28.60 -19.15 19.29
N ILE A 186 -27.81 -18.24 19.86
CA ILE A 186 -26.77 -18.61 20.81
C ILE A 186 -27.56 -19.29 21.94
N GLU A 187 -27.43 -20.59 22.08
CA GLU A 187 -27.93 -21.23 23.28
C GLU A 187 -27.26 -20.58 24.47
N ILE A 188 -28.02 -19.68 25.12
CA ILE A 188 -27.56 -19.08 26.36
C ILE A 188 -27.45 -20.24 27.32
N TYR A 189 -26.20 -20.68 27.56
CA TYR A 189 -25.91 -21.70 28.56
C TYR A 189 -26.38 -21.15 29.92
N THR A 190 -27.64 -21.45 30.23
CA THR A 190 -28.20 -21.22 31.56
C THR A 190 -27.60 -22.26 32.50
N ARG A 191 -26.68 -21.79 33.30
CA ARG A 191 -25.99 -22.59 34.29
C ARG A 191 -27.01 -23.14 35.29
N VAL A 192 -27.30 -24.41 35.19
CA VAL A 192 -28.14 -25.13 36.18
C VAL A 192 -27.20 -25.58 37.32
N GLY A 193 -27.34 -24.95 38.47
CA GLY A 193 -26.64 -25.33 39.69
C GLY A 193 -25.81 -24.22 40.34
N SER A 194 -25.86 -24.11 41.65
CA SER A 194 -25.01 -23.20 42.43
C SER A 194 -23.58 -23.78 42.50
N ARG A 195 -22.61 -22.97 42.05
CA ARG A 195 -21.20 -23.31 42.24
C ARG A 195 -20.81 -23.04 43.69
N THR A 196 -20.43 -24.05 44.42
CA THR A 196 -19.80 -23.88 45.72
C THR A 196 -18.51 -23.06 45.51
N ILE A 197 -18.47 -21.86 46.05
CA ILE A 197 -17.27 -21.03 46.02
C ILE A 197 -16.19 -21.76 46.82
N ARG A 198 -15.17 -22.26 46.12
CA ARG A 198 -14.02 -22.86 46.79
C ARG A 198 -13.10 -21.70 47.23
N VAL A 199 -13.14 -21.38 48.51
CA VAL A 199 -12.18 -20.46 49.13
C VAL A 199 -10.87 -21.20 49.26
N LEU A 200 -9.84 -20.77 48.57
CA LEU A 200 -8.48 -21.28 48.71
C LEU A 200 -7.85 -20.53 49.87
N THR A 201 -7.53 -21.24 50.94
CA THR A 201 -6.78 -20.68 52.07
C THR A 201 -5.29 -20.88 51.79
N PRO A 202 -4.48 -19.84 51.75
CA PRO A 202 -3.04 -19.97 51.50
C PRO A 202 -2.36 -20.76 52.60
N GLY A 203 -1.37 -21.57 52.23
CA GLY A 203 -0.56 -22.32 53.19
C GLY A 203 0.42 -21.43 53.98
N ALA A 204 0.89 -21.91 55.11
CA ALA A 204 1.80 -21.17 55.97
C ALA A 204 3.09 -20.70 55.23
N ALA A 205 3.60 -21.53 54.33
CA ALA A 205 4.76 -21.18 53.49
C ALA A 205 4.46 -20.04 52.50
N GLU A 206 3.27 -19.99 51.89
CA GLU A 206 2.83 -18.95 51.00
C GLU A 206 2.63 -17.60 51.71
N ILE A 207 2.07 -17.65 52.94
CA ILE A 207 1.89 -16.50 53.81
C ILE A 207 3.28 -15.92 54.19
N ALA A 208 4.22 -16.78 54.59
CA ALA A 208 5.58 -16.36 54.93
C ALA A 208 6.32 -15.74 53.74
N ALA A 209 6.19 -16.35 52.56
CA ALA A 209 6.76 -15.79 51.32
C ALA A 209 6.13 -14.43 50.95
N HIS A 210 4.83 -14.28 51.10
CA HIS A 210 4.13 -13.01 50.89
C HIS A 210 4.62 -11.91 51.87
N GLN A 211 4.72 -12.23 53.16
CA GLN A 211 5.25 -11.30 54.18
C GLN A 211 6.70 -10.88 53.86
N ALA A 212 7.55 -11.83 53.48
CA ALA A 212 8.92 -11.53 53.07
C ALA A 212 9.00 -10.65 51.82
N MET A 213 8.05 -10.78 50.90
CA MET A 213 7.92 -9.89 49.74
C MET A 213 7.49 -8.48 50.18
N LEU A 214 6.50 -8.34 51.04
CA LEU A 214 6.01 -7.05 51.52
C LEU A 214 7.09 -6.22 52.21
N THR A 215 7.99 -6.84 52.98
CA THR A 215 9.10 -6.16 53.63
C THR A 215 10.14 -5.59 52.64
N ARG A 216 10.15 -6.04 51.39
CA ARG A 216 11.05 -5.57 50.32
C ARG A 216 10.42 -4.47 49.46
N LEU A 217 9.13 -4.23 49.58
CA LEU A 217 8.42 -3.19 48.83
C LEU A 217 8.39 -1.88 49.63
N ARG A 218 8.46 -0.78 48.92
CA ARG A 218 8.29 0.56 49.49
C ARG A 218 6.80 0.91 49.41
N ASP A 219 6.17 1.13 50.57
CA ASP A 219 4.74 1.46 50.73
C ASP A 219 3.78 0.44 50.04
N PRO A 220 3.77 -0.84 50.46
CA PRO A 220 2.91 -1.83 49.86
C PRO A 220 1.43 -1.60 50.24
N ILE A 221 0.56 -1.48 49.24
CA ILE A 221 -0.90 -1.25 49.44
C ILE A 221 -1.59 -2.37 50.22
N TRP A 222 -1.02 -3.56 50.28
CA TRP A 222 -1.57 -4.70 51.04
C TRP A 222 -1.18 -4.71 52.54
N ALA A 223 -0.42 -3.74 53.00
CA ALA A 223 -0.10 -3.54 54.40
C ALA A 223 -0.96 -2.50 55.11
N MET A 224 -1.97 -1.95 54.41
CA MET A 224 -2.93 -1.01 54.98
C MET A 224 -4.14 -1.80 55.47
N ASP A 225 -4.34 -1.90 56.80
CA ASP A 225 -5.56 -2.37 57.45
C ASP A 225 -6.74 -1.45 57.20
#